data_7232065a56c38cee4b96a0851ae92eb9
#
_entry.id   7232065a56c38cee4b96a0851ae92eb9
#
_cell.length_a   1.000
_cell.length_b   1.000
_cell.length_c   1.000
_cell.angle_alpha   90.00
_cell.angle_beta   90.00
_cell.angle_gamma   90.00
#
_symmetry.space_group_name_H-M   'P 1'
#
loop_
_entity.id
_entity.type
_entity.pdbx_description
1 polymer ?
#
loop_
_entity_poly.entity_id
_entity_poly.type
_entity_poly.pdbx_seq_one_letter_code
_entity_poly.pdbx_strand_id
1 'polypeptide(L)' 'MFSYRVGGRCGLMDANCRRLTEPLYARIISVDKNMYRALLLDGFSEVILNSQGEVMK' A
#
# COMPACT_ATOMS: atom_id res chain seq x y z
N MET A 1 -4.41 -10.26 -0.73
CA MET A 1 -3.72 -9.11 -0.14
C MET A 1 -4.73 -8.06 0.27
N PHE A 2 -4.53 -7.47 1.41
CA PHE A 2 -5.48 -6.52 1.97
C PHE A 2 -4.77 -5.23 2.32
N SER A 3 -5.50 -4.13 2.27
CA SER A 3 -5.01 -2.89 2.83
C SER A 3 -5.50 -2.79 4.28
N TYR A 4 -4.70 -2.17 5.12
CA TYR A 4 -5.10 -1.91 6.50
C TYR A 4 -4.87 -0.45 6.82
N ARG A 5 -5.53 0.03 7.86
CA ARG A 5 -5.44 1.44 8.25
C ARG A 5 -5.10 1.57 9.73
N VAL A 6 -4.14 2.43 10.00
CA VAL A 6 -3.74 2.75 11.37
C VAL A 6 -3.59 4.27 11.47
N GLY A 7 -4.41 4.90 12.29
CA GLY A 7 -4.30 6.34 12.51
C GLY A 7 -4.41 7.18 11.26
N GLY A 8 -5.26 6.80 10.32
CA GLY A 8 -5.44 7.53 9.07
C GLY A 8 -4.41 7.22 7.99
N ARG A 9 -3.53 6.25 8.26
CA ARG A 9 -2.50 5.83 7.30
C ARG A 9 -2.78 4.42 6.85
N CYS A 10 -2.45 4.12 5.60
CA CYS A 10 -2.73 2.82 5.01
C CYS A 10 -1.45 2.05 4.73
N GLY A 11 -1.55 0.73 4.81
CA GLY A 11 -0.49 -0.17 4.44
C GLY A 11 -1.07 -1.43 3.82
N LEU A 12 -0.23 -2.35 3.42
CA LEU A 12 -0.66 -3.62 2.84
C LEU A 12 -0.29 -4.77 3.77
N MET A 13 -1.17 -5.78 3.81
CA MET A 13 -0.90 -7.01 4.54
C MET A 13 -1.32 -8.20 3.68
N ASP A 14 -0.76 -9.37 3.97
CA ASP A 14 -1.12 -10.58 3.24
C ASP A 14 -2.32 -11.26 3.91
N ALA A 15 -2.71 -12.43 3.37
CA ALA A 15 -3.85 -13.17 3.87
C ALA A 15 -3.61 -13.75 5.26
N ASN A 16 -2.36 -13.81 5.71
CA ASN A 16 -2.00 -14.28 7.04
C ASN A 16 -1.84 -13.15 8.04
N CYS A 17 -2.31 -11.96 7.68
CA CYS A 17 -2.24 -10.76 8.51
C CYS A 17 -0.81 -10.29 8.77
N ARG A 18 0.10 -10.64 7.89
CA ARG A 18 1.48 -10.12 7.96
C ARG A 18 1.54 -8.81 7.23
N ARG A 19 2.19 -7.83 7.83
CA ARG A 19 2.37 -6.54 7.20
C ARG A 19 3.38 -6.65 6.07
N LEU A 20 2.95 -6.31 4.86
CA LEU A 20 3.84 -6.24 3.71
C LEU A 20 4.48 -4.86 3.62
N THR A 21 3.75 -3.82 4.04
CA THR A 21 4.29 -2.46 4.12
C THR A 21 3.93 -1.86 5.46
N GLU A 22 4.70 -0.85 5.86
CA GLU A 22 4.35 0.00 6.99
C GLU A 22 3.15 0.87 6.61
N PRO A 23 2.39 1.40 7.59
CA PRO A 23 1.28 2.31 7.30
C PRO A 23 1.83 3.70 6.97
N LEU A 24 2.40 3.85 5.79
CA LEU A 24 3.07 5.07 5.34
C LEU A 24 2.30 5.84 4.30
N TYR A 25 1.15 5.31 3.85
CA TYR A 25 0.45 5.87 2.71
C TYR A 25 -0.88 6.45 3.13
N ALA A 26 -1.28 7.54 2.44
CA ALA A 26 -2.58 8.13 2.69
C ALA A 26 -3.68 7.27 2.09
N ARG A 27 -3.38 6.57 0.99
CA ARG A 27 -4.38 5.77 0.30
C ARG A 27 -3.70 4.73 -0.56
N ILE A 28 -4.33 3.56 -0.67
CA ILE A 28 -3.84 2.48 -1.53
C ILE A 28 -4.98 2.02 -2.40
N ILE A 29 -4.75 1.96 -3.70
CA ILE A 29 -5.75 1.58 -4.69
C ILE A 29 -5.21 0.41 -5.50
N SER A 30 -6.02 -0.62 -5.66
CA SER A 30 -5.67 -1.75 -6.51
C SER A 30 -5.83 -1.34 -7.98
N VAL A 31 -4.76 -1.47 -8.77
CA VAL A 31 -4.81 -1.13 -10.20
C VAL A 31 -4.69 -2.36 -11.09
N ASP A 32 -4.12 -3.44 -10.57
CA ASP A 32 -3.99 -4.70 -11.29
C ASP A 32 -3.88 -5.82 -10.27
N LYS A 33 -3.81 -7.06 -10.74
CA LYS A 33 -3.71 -8.23 -9.87
C LYS A 33 -2.51 -8.15 -8.93
N ASN A 34 -1.40 -7.66 -9.44
CA ASN A 34 -0.15 -7.60 -8.68
C ASN A 34 0.39 -6.18 -8.55
N MET A 35 -0.48 -5.19 -8.76
CA MET A 35 -0.04 -3.80 -8.71
C MET A 35 -1.01 -2.95 -7.92
N TYR A 36 -0.46 -2.11 -7.07
CA TYR A 36 -1.23 -1.21 -6.22
C TYR A 36 -0.65 0.17 -6.33
N ARG A 37 -1.53 1.16 -6.42
CA ARG A 37 -1.10 2.56 -6.40
C ARG A 37 -1.25 3.08 -4.98
N ALA A 38 -0.15 3.54 -4.41
CA ALA A 38 -0.15 4.07 -3.05
C ALA A 38 0.16 5.56 -3.09
N LEU A 39 -0.72 6.35 -2.50
CA LEU A 39 -0.53 7.80 -2.38
C LEU A 39 0.18 8.09 -1.08
N LEU A 40 1.24 8.88 -1.16
CA LEU A 40 2.00 9.25 0.02
C LEU A 40 1.27 10.29 0.84
N LEU A 41 1.70 10.46 2.09
CA LEU A 41 1.04 11.35 3.02
C LEU A 41 1.17 12.83 2.66
N ASP A 42 2.12 13.16 1.79
CA ASP A 42 2.29 14.55 1.34
C ASP A 42 1.17 15.00 0.39
N GLY A 43 0.42 14.04 -0.15
CA GLY A 43 -0.69 14.33 -1.07
C GLY A 43 -0.26 14.60 -2.50
N PHE A 44 1.03 14.58 -2.78
CA PHE A 44 1.55 14.88 -4.12
C PHE A 44 2.23 13.70 -4.78
N SER A 45 2.83 12.83 -3.99
CA SER A 45 3.60 11.71 -4.51
C SER A 45 2.80 10.43 -4.49
N GLU A 46 3.07 9.56 -5.46
CA GLU A 46 2.49 8.23 -5.46
C GLU A 46 3.54 7.24 -5.93
N VAL A 47 3.39 6.00 -5.50
CA VAL A 47 4.29 4.93 -5.87
C VAL A 47 3.46 3.73 -6.30
N ILE A 48 4.08 2.84 -7.06
CA ILE A 48 3.46 1.58 -7.45
C ILE A 48 4.09 0.47 -6.62
N LEU A 49 3.24 -0.33 -6.01
CA LEU A 49 3.67 -1.46 -5.19
C LEU A 49 3.34 -2.76 -5.91
N ASN A 50 4.19 -3.76 -5.75
CA ASN A 50 3.90 -5.08 -6.29
C ASN A 50 3.13 -5.91 -5.25
N SER A 51 2.87 -7.18 -5.58
CA SER A 51 2.12 -8.06 -4.69
C SER A 51 2.84 -8.39 -3.39
N GLN A 52 4.13 -8.05 -3.30
CA GLN A 52 4.91 -8.24 -2.08
C GLN A 52 4.98 -6.96 -1.24
N GLY A 53 4.35 -5.90 -1.71
CA GLY A 53 4.40 -4.62 -1.02
C GLY A 53 5.66 -3.83 -1.31
N GLU A 54 6.45 -4.22 -2.30
CA GLU A 54 7.68 -3.54 -2.66
C GLU A 54 7.39 -2.44 -3.67
N VAL A 55 8.09 -1.32 -3.52
CA VAL A 55 7.97 -0.20 -4.45
C VAL A 55 8.58 -0.58 -5.78
N MET A 56 7.77 -0.55 -6.85
CA MET A 56 8.23 -0.89 -8.18
C MET A 56 8.71 0.34 -8.93
N LYS A 57 8.23 1.52 -8.51
CA LYS A 57 8.58 2.73 -9.25
C LYS A 57 8.43 3.97 -8.40
#